data_776e4798b0161d1507ee7433a1d043b0
#
_entry.id   776e4798b0161d1507ee7433a1d043b0
#
_cell.length_a   1.000
_cell.length_b   1.000
_cell.length_c   1.000
_cell.angle_alpha   90.00
_cell.angle_beta   90.00
_cell.angle_gamma   90.00
#
_symmetry.space_group_name_H-M   'P 1'
#
loop_
_entity.id
_entity.type
_entity.pdbx_description
1 polymer ?
#
loop_
_entity_poly.entity_id
_entity_poly.type
_entity_poly.pdbx_seq_one_letter_code
_entity_poly.pdbx_strand_id
1 'polypeptide(L)'
;MKSIGFIGVSTANSSIMRVFPRWGDALGLDAEIFGIDVPINPSQEQLRQALFTLRDKEDCQGALVTTHKLAVYQSGFDLFESFDDFASLCGEVSAVKVRNGRLFGSAKDPITAGLSLEEFLPANHFSSGAEVLCFGDGGAATAIGWYLASRKDQPSKMTFFGVNQAKLAHLNKVISDKYPTEKLNLSTYSLPEVVKAFNSLSPESLIINATGMGKDIPGTPVPAEVEFPPQSNIWELNYRGSLEFFHQATEQAESHKLQVFDGWRYFIHGWTQVISEVFDLTISPTQVEELAKIAEKYR
;
A
#
# COMPACT_ATOMS: atom_id res chain seq x y z
N MET A 1 8.22 -25.14 14.95
CA MET A 1 7.87 -23.71 15.13
C MET A 1 7.38 -23.18 13.79
N LYS A 2 6.19 -22.62 13.74
CA LYS A 2 5.63 -22.05 12.48
C LYS A 2 6.50 -20.93 11.94
N SER A 3 6.40 -20.63 10.64
CA SER A 3 7.11 -19.48 10.06
C SER A 3 6.25 -18.69 9.07
N ILE A 4 6.57 -17.41 8.93
CA ILE A 4 6.00 -16.52 7.92
C ILE A 4 7.12 -15.88 7.10
N GLY A 5 6.98 -15.92 5.78
CA GLY A 5 7.90 -15.28 4.85
C GLY A 5 7.60 -13.80 4.65
N PHE A 6 8.61 -13.08 4.24
CA PHE A 6 8.49 -11.69 3.76
C PHE A 6 9.24 -11.55 2.43
N ILE A 7 8.50 -11.41 1.32
CA ILE A 7 9.06 -11.23 -0.02
C ILE A 7 9.20 -9.73 -0.31
N GLY A 8 10.42 -9.26 -0.56
CA GLY A 8 10.72 -7.86 -0.83
C GLY A 8 12.09 -7.65 -1.44
N VAL A 9 12.50 -6.38 -1.61
CA VAL A 9 13.81 -6.03 -2.22
C VAL A 9 14.95 -6.10 -1.21
N SER A 10 14.73 -5.63 0.02
CA SER A 10 15.72 -5.57 1.12
C SER A 10 15.01 -5.85 2.44
N THR A 11 14.64 -7.10 2.64
CA THR A 11 13.76 -7.50 3.74
C THR A 11 14.39 -7.28 5.11
N ALA A 12 15.68 -7.52 5.26
CA ALA A 12 16.41 -7.35 6.51
C ALA A 12 16.34 -5.92 7.09
N ASN A 13 16.16 -4.91 6.23
CA ASN A 13 16.06 -3.50 6.62
C ASN A 13 14.64 -3.08 7.05
N SER A 14 13.66 -3.95 6.91
CA SER A 14 12.28 -3.64 7.28
C SER A 14 12.08 -3.75 8.79
N SER A 15 11.33 -2.79 9.35
CA SER A 15 10.97 -2.78 10.78
C SER A 15 10.28 -4.08 11.22
N ILE A 16 9.57 -4.76 10.32
CA ILE A 16 8.84 -5.99 10.65
C ILE A 16 9.75 -7.10 11.18
N MET A 17 11.01 -7.18 10.71
CA MET A 17 11.95 -8.19 11.18
C MET A 17 12.23 -8.06 12.68
N ARG A 18 12.10 -6.86 13.23
CA ARG A 18 12.25 -6.56 14.66
C ARG A 18 10.91 -6.56 15.40
N VAL A 19 9.84 -6.19 14.71
CA VAL A 19 8.49 -6.07 15.26
C VAL A 19 7.82 -7.44 15.40
N PHE A 20 7.92 -8.30 14.38
CA PHE A 20 7.16 -9.56 14.32
C PHE A 20 7.37 -10.47 15.54
N PRO A 21 8.60 -10.67 16.07
CA PRO A 21 8.76 -11.50 17.28
C PRO A 21 7.93 -11.00 18.46
N ARG A 22 7.81 -9.67 18.62
CA ARG A 22 7.03 -9.05 19.70
C ARG A 22 5.52 -9.16 19.47
N TRP A 23 5.12 -9.07 18.20
CA TRP A 23 3.74 -9.32 17.81
C TRP A 23 3.36 -10.78 17.99
N GLY A 24 4.27 -11.71 17.67
CA GLY A 24 4.10 -13.12 17.94
C GLY A 24 3.81 -13.39 19.43
N ASP A 25 4.64 -12.84 20.31
CA ASP A 25 4.42 -12.93 21.76
C ASP A 25 3.04 -12.38 22.17
N ALA A 26 2.66 -11.19 21.68
CA ALA A 26 1.38 -10.53 22.01
C ALA A 26 0.15 -11.28 21.47
N LEU A 27 0.29 -11.95 20.33
CA LEU A 27 -0.77 -12.74 19.70
C LEU A 27 -0.78 -14.21 20.13
N GLY A 28 0.17 -14.64 20.96
CA GLY A 28 0.32 -16.05 21.37
C GLY A 28 0.73 -16.96 20.22
N LEU A 29 1.45 -16.44 19.22
CA LEU A 29 1.94 -17.19 18.07
C LEU A 29 3.36 -17.72 18.34
N ASP A 30 3.52 -19.06 18.34
CA ASP A 30 4.83 -19.69 18.26
C ASP A 30 5.31 -19.72 16.79
N ALA A 31 5.82 -18.57 16.33
CA ALA A 31 6.21 -18.38 14.94
C ALA A 31 7.41 -17.44 14.77
N GLU A 32 8.21 -17.70 13.74
CA GLU A 32 9.32 -16.84 13.31
C GLU A 32 9.03 -16.17 11.97
N ILE A 33 9.74 -15.07 11.67
CA ILE A 33 9.72 -14.41 10.36
C ILE A 33 11.04 -14.61 9.64
N PHE A 34 11.01 -14.81 8.32
CA PHE A 34 12.20 -14.87 7.47
C PHE A 34 12.01 -14.04 6.20
N GLY A 35 13.09 -13.43 5.71
CA GLY A 35 13.11 -12.64 4.49
C GLY A 35 13.43 -13.49 3.26
N ILE A 36 12.82 -13.11 2.12
CA ILE A 36 13.15 -13.58 0.79
C ILE A 36 13.41 -12.34 -0.07
N ASP A 37 14.68 -12.05 -0.33
CA ASP A 37 15.06 -10.89 -1.13
C ASP A 37 14.94 -11.19 -2.61
N VAL A 38 14.21 -10.33 -3.31
CA VAL A 38 13.98 -10.38 -4.76
C VAL A 38 14.35 -9.02 -5.33
N PRO A 39 15.22 -8.94 -6.37
CA PRO A 39 15.67 -7.66 -6.91
C PRO A 39 14.52 -6.81 -7.47
N ILE A 40 14.73 -5.47 -7.59
CA ILE A 40 13.69 -4.53 -8.07
C ILE A 40 13.11 -4.93 -9.43
N ASN A 41 13.95 -5.42 -10.35
CA ASN A 41 13.55 -5.89 -11.67
C ASN A 41 13.82 -7.41 -11.77
N PRO A 42 12.96 -8.25 -11.18
CA PRO A 42 13.19 -9.68 -11.13
C PRO A 42 12.83 -10.36 -12.45
N SER A 43 13.50 -11.46 -12.75
CA SER A 43 13.00 -12.39 -13.75
C SER A 43 11.77 -13.15 -13.22
N GLN A 44 10.98 -13.72 -14.13
CA GLN A 44 9.88 -14.62 -13.77
C GLN A 44 10.37 -15.79 -12.90
N GLU A 45 11.53 -16.35 -13.23
CA GLU A 45 12.12 -17.49 -12.50
C GLU A 45 12.45 -17.11 -11.05
N GLN A 46 13.00 -15.92 -10.80
CA GLN A 46 13.31 -15.46 -9.44
C GLN A 46 12.04 -15.33 -8.58
N LEU A 47 10.94 -14.84 -9.16
CA LEU A 47 9.65 -14.75 -8.46
C LEU A 47 9.07 -16.13 -8.18
N ARG A 48 9.13 -17.05 -9.15
CA ARG A 48 8.67 -18.43 -8.97
C ARG A 48 9.50 -19.15 -7.92
N GLN A 49 10.82 -18.96 -7.91
CA GLN A 49 11.69 -19.53 -6.90
C GLN A 49 11.36 -19.05 -5.48
N ALA A 50 11.00 -17.77 -5.31
CA ALA A 50 10.52 -17.22 -4.04
C ALA A 50 9.23 -17.94 -3.58
N LEU A 51 8.29 -18.19 -4.49
CA LEU A 51 7.07 -18.96 -4.20
C LEU A 51 7.35 -20.43 -3.87
N PHE A 52 8.28 -21.08 -4.57
CA PHE A 52 8.72 -22.44 -4.24
C PHE A 52 9.39 -22.51 -2.86
N THR A 53 10.20 -21.51 -2.51
CA THR A 53 10.78 -21.41 -1.18
C THR A 53 9.73 -21.40 -0.08
N LEU A 54 8.62 -20.66 -0.27
CA LEU A 54 7.50 -20.66 0.68
C LEU A 54 6.80 -22.02 0.75
N ARG A 55 6.49 -22.59 -0.43
CA ARG A 55 5.74 -23.83 -0.55
C ARG A 55 6.49 -25.00 0.07
N ASP A 56 7.79 -25.07 -0.16
CA ASP A 56 8.63 -26.23 0.17
C ASP A 56 9.29 -26.11 1.56
N LYS A 57 9.23 -24.91 2.20
CA LYS A 57 9.75 -24.73 3.57
C LYS A 57 8.80 -25.39 4.58
N GLU A 58 9.35 -26.29 5.37
CA GLU A 58 8.63 -26.96 6.47
C GLU A 58 8.05 -25.90 7.44
N ASP A 59 6.84 -26.14 7.91
CA ASP A 59 6.09 -25.26 8.83
C ASP A 59 5.83 -23.83 8.34
N CYS A 60 6.11 -23.49 7.08
CA CYS A 60 5.76 -22.21 6.51
C CYS A 60 4.24 -22.08 6.36
N GLN A 61 3.67 -21.03 6.98
CA GLN A 61 2.23 -20.75 6.90
C GLN A 61 1.88 -19.83 5.73
N GLY A 62 2.84 -19.08 5.19
CA GLY A 62 2.66 -18.14 4.10
C GLY A 62 3.63 -16.99 4.14
N ALA A 63 3.31 -15.89 3.46
CA ALA A 63 4.16 -14.70 3.40
C ALA A 63 3.38 -13.42 3.13
N LEU A 64 3.97 -12.28 3.50
CA LEU A 64 3.66 -10.98 2.92
C LEU A 64 4.52 -10.74 1.68
N VAL A 65 3.91 -10.20 0.62
CA VAL A 65 4.60 -9.70 -0.57
C VAL A 65 4.48 -8.17 -0.59
N THR A 66 5.60 -7.47 -0.74
CA THR A 66 5.61 -6.00 -0.81
C THR A 66 5.74 -5.51 -2.27
N THR A 67 6.88 -5.04 -2.70
CA THR A 67 7.11 -4.36 -4.00
C THR A 67 6.63 -5.16 -5.23
N HIS A 68 6.65 -6.49 -5.17
CA HIS A 68 6.46 -7.39 -6.32
C HIS A 68 5.04 -7.92 -6.49
N LYS A 69 4.02 -7.35 -5.86
CA LYS A 69 2.65 -7.88 -5.77
C LYS A 69 2.04 -8.23 -7.13
N LEU A 70 2.09 -7.29 -8.10
CA LEU A 70 1.62 -7.50 -9.48
C LEU A 70 2.46 -8.56 -10.21
N ALA A 71 3.79 -8.50 -10.05
CA ALA A 71 4.69 -9.42 -10.71
C ALA A 71 4.54 -10.86 -10.16
N VAL A 72 4.32 -11.03 -8.86
CA VAL A 72 4.04 -12.33 -8.23
C VAL A 72 2.73 -12.91 -8.76
N TYR A 73 1.66 -12.11 -8.88
CA TYR A 73 0.40 -12.55 -9.46
C TYR A 73 0.60 -13.05 -10.90
N GLN A 74 1.27 -12.25 -11.74
CA GLN A 74 1.48 -12.57 -13.16
C GLN A 74 2.41 -13.77 -13.36
N SER A 75 3.55 -13.79 -12.66
CA SER A 75 4.59 -14.79 -12.87
C SER A 75 4.28 -16.13 -12.19
N GLY A 76 3.47 -16.12 -11.14
CA GLY A 76 3.12 -17.29 -10.35
C GLY A 76 1.68 -17.77 -10.54
N PHE A 77 0.93 -17.20 -11.47
CA PHE A 77 -0.51 -17.44 -11.62
C PHE A 77 -0.89 -18.93 -11.60
N ASP A 78 -0.14 -19.75 -12.33
CA ASP A 78 -0.32 -21.19 -12.45
C ASP A 78 0.14 -21.99 -11.21
N LEU A 79 0.81 -21.36 -10.25
CA LEU A 79 1.27 -22.00 -9.01
C LEU A 79 0.26 -21.90 -7.87
N PHE A 80 -0.70 -20.99 -7.98
CA PHE A 80 -1.72 -20.80 -6.97
C PHE A 80 -2.93 -21.70 -7.21
N GLU A 81 -3.43 -22.29 -6.14
CA GLU A 81 -4.68 -23.07 -6.15
C GLU A 81 -5.90 -22.17 -6.37
N SER A 82 -5.90 -20.99 -5.73
CA SER A 82 -6.94 -19.98 -5.89
C SER A 82 -6.47 -18.58 -5.46
N PHE A 83 -7.26 -17.60 -5.87
CA PHE A 83 -7.11 -16.20 -5.47
C PHE A 83 -8.40 -15.72 -4.81
N ASP A 84 -8.28 -14.79 -3.84
CA ASP A 84 -9.44 -14.08 -3.34
C ASP A 84 -9.97 -13.07 -4.36
N ASP A 85 -11.16 -12.50 -4.09
CA ASP A 85 -11.82 -11.57 -5.00
C ASP A 85 -10.98 -10.32 -5.27
N PHE A 86 -10.26 -9.83 -4.24
CA PHE A 86 -9.40 -8.67 -4.40
C PHE A 86 -8.13 -8.98 -5.21
N ALA A 87 -7.52 -10.15 -5.03
CA ALA A 87 -6.37 -10.55 -5.84
C ALA A 87 -6.76 -10.69 -7.31
N SER A 88 -7.92 -11.28 -7.58
CA SER A 88 -8.46 -11.42 -8.93
C SER A 88 -8.81 -10.06 -9.57
N LEU A 89 -9.40 -9.16 -8.78
CA LEU A 89 -9.78 -7.81 -9.22
C LEU A 89 -8.56 -6.93 -9.50
N CYS A 90 -7.65 -6.84 -8.52
CA CYS A 90 -6.48 -5.96 -8.60
C CYS A 90 -5.31 -6.57 -9.39
N GLY A 91 -5.37 -7.88 -9.73
CA GLY A 91 -4.27 -8.58 -10.41
C GLY A 91 -2.98 -8.58 -9.59
N GLU A 92 -3.09 -8.65 -8.25
CA GLU A 92 -1.95 -8.61 -7.33
C GLU A 92 -2.09 -9.62 -6.19
N VAL A 93 -0.95 -9.97 -5.59
CA VAL A 93 -0.89 -10.79 -4.36
C VAL A 93 -0.06 -10.06 -3.32
N SER A 94 -0.68 -9.62 -2.24
CA SER A 94 0.01 -9.05 -1.07
C SER A 94 0.17 -10.06 0.07
N ALA A 95 -0.64 -11.11 0.10
CA ALA A 95 -0.51 -12.22 1.03
C ALA A 95 -0.54 -13.56 0.29
N VAL A 96 0.42 -14.40 0.58
CA VAL A 96 0.47 -15.80 0.16
C VAL A 96 0.20 -16.67 1.38
N LYS A 97 -0.78 -17.56 1.30
CA LYS A 97 -1.05 -18.56 2.32
C LYS A 97 -0.59 -19.93 1.84
N VAL A 98 0.08 -20.70 2.69
CA VAL A 98 0.53 -22.05 2.38
C VAL A 98 -0.28 -23.04 3.21
N ARG A 99 -0.91 -24.01 2.56
CA ARG A 99 -1.61 -25.12 3.21
C ARG A 99 -1.39 -26.42 2.44
N ASN A 100 -0.86 -27.42 3.11
CA ASN A 100 -0.61 -28.75 2.53
C ASN A 100 0.20 -28.69 1.22
N GLY A 101 1.24 -27.86 1.16
CA GLY A 101 2.07 -27.69 -0.03
C GLY A 101 1.40 -26.97 -1.20
N ARG A 102 0.25 -26.28 -0.97
CA ARG A 102 -0.46 -25.49 -1.96
C ARG A 102 -0.43 -24.01 -1.58
N LEU A 103 -0.41 -23.15 -2.60
CA LEU A 103 -0.38 -21.68 -2.46
C LEU A 103 -1.77 -21.10 -2.71
N PHE A 104 -2.19 -20.17 -1.86
CA PHE A 104 -3.41 -19.38 -1.99
C PHE A 104 -3.02 -17.90 -1.96
N GLY A 105 -3.48 -17.16 -2.95
CA GLY A 105 -3.14 -15.74 -3.11
C GLY A 105 -4.27 -14.83 -2.67
N SER A 106 -3.95 -13.79 -1.91
CA SER A 106 -4.93 -12.76 -1.56
C SER A 106 -4.33 -11.36 -1.62
N ALA A 107 -5.17 -10.36 -1.94
CA ALA A 107 -4.80 -8.95 -1.91
C ALA A 107 -5.42 -8.27 -0.69
N LYS A 108 -4.58 -7.83 0.25
CA LYS A 108 -5.01 -7.15 1.47
C LYS A 108 -4.92 -5.62 1.37
N ASP A 109 -4.29 -5.11 0.32
CA ASP A 109 -4.10 -3.67 0.14
C ASP A 109 -5.40 -2.86 0.06
N PRO A 110 -6.50 -3.31 -0.60
CA PRO A 110 -7.75 -2.57 -0.58
C PRO A 110 -8.35 -2.41 0.82
N ILE A 111 -8.27 -3.46 1.66
CA ILE A 111 -8.70 -3.41 3.07
C ILE A 111 -7.76 -2.52 3.87
N THR A 112 -6.46 -2.68 3.69
CA THR A 112 -5.41 -1.89 4.35
C THR A 112 -5.56 -0.40 4.04
N ALA A 113 -5.80 -0.05 2.78
CA ALA A 113 -6.04 1.33 2.34
C ALA A 113 -7.26 1.93 3.05
N GLY A 114 -8.35 1.18 3.10
CA GLY A 114 -9.57 1.60 3.79
C GLY A 114 -9.33 1.87 5.27
N LEU A 115 -8.81 0.89 5.99
CA LEU A 115 -8.53 1.01 7.42
C LEU A 115 -7.61 2.20 7.73
N SER A 116 -6.58 2.42 6.90
CA SER A 116 -5.64 3.53 7.10
C SER A 116 -6.27 4.90 6.83
N LEU A 117 -7.06 5.01 5.76
CA LEU A 117 -7.74 6.26 5.41
C LEU A 117 -8.82 6.63 6.43
N GLU A 118 -9.57 5.65 6.95
CA GLU A 118 -10.63 5.86 7.94
C GLU A 118 -10.10 6.37 9.29
N GLU A 119 -8.81 6.26 9.58
CA GLU A 119 -8.21 6.84 10.78
C GLU A 119 -8.15 8.37 10.76
N PHE A 120 -8.11 8.98 9.57
CA PHE A 120 -7.97 10.42 9.44
C PHE A 120 -8.98 11.09 8.50
N LEU A 121 -9.67 10.33 7.65
CA LEU A 121 -10.73 10.85 6.78
C LEU A 121 -12.13 10.54 7.35
N PRO A 122 -12.94 11.55 7.69
CA PRO A 122 -14.33 11.34 8.06
C PRO A 122 -15.14 10.63 6.96
N ALA A 123 -16.22 9.95 7.35
CA ALA A 123 -17.07 9.22 6.42
C ALA A 123 -17.76 10.09 5.34
N ASN A 124 -17.81 11.41 5.54
CA ASN A 124 -18.42 12.38 4.63
C ASN A 124 -17.41 13.40 4.09
N HIS A 125 -16.11 13.09 4.14
CA HIS A 125 -15.02 14.01 3.77
C HIS A 125 -15.20 14.62 2.37
N PHE A 126 -15.51 13.78 1.38
CA PHE A 126 -15.63 14.22 -0.02
C PHE A 126 -16.99 14.84 -0.36
N SER A 127 -17.91 14.94 0.59
CA SER A 127 -19.21 15.60 0.38
C SER A 127 -19.07 17.13 0.19
N SER A 128 -17.92 17.70 0.57
CA SER A 128 -17.55 19.10 0.29
C SER A 128 -17.16 19.37 -1.16
N GLY A 129 -16.98 18.32 -1.97
CA GLY A 129 -16.45 18.41 -3.34
C GLY A 129 -14.93 18.26 -3.42
N ALA A 130 -14.29 17.85 -2.33
CA ALA A 130 -12.86 17.58 -2.29
C ALA A 130 -12.42 16.55 -3.35
N GLU A 131 -11.20 16.72 -3.85
CA GLU A 131 -10.59 15.90 -4.91
C GLU A 131 -9.49 15.01 -4.35
N VAL A 132 -9.02 14.08 -5.18
CA VAL A 132 -7.86 13.23 -4.89
C VAL A 132 -6.78 13.44 -5.94
N LEU A 133 -5.55 13.65 -5.49
CA LEU A 133 -4.35 13.63 -6.30
C LEU A 133 -3.41 12.54 -5.76
N CYS A 134 -3.11 11.53 -6.56
CA CYS A 134 -2.26 10.43 -6.17
C CYS A 134 -1.07 10.27 -7.11
N PHE A 135 0.12 10.20 -6.56
CA PHE A 135 1.35 9.87 -7.27
C PHE A 135 1.62 8.38 -7.10
N GLY A 136 1.68 7.65 -8.21
CA GLY A 136 1.92 6.21 -8.26
C GLY A 136 0.97 5.49 -9.20
N ASP A 137 1.45 4.38 -9.76
CA ASP A 137 0.73 3.49 -10.67
C ASP A 137 0.83 2.01 -10.27
N GLY A 138 1.33 1.73 -9.07
CA GLY A 138 1.51 0.38 -8.54
C GLY A 138 0.28 -0.14 -7.78
N GLY A 139 0.43 -1.32 -7.15
CA GLY A 139 -0.63 -1.98 -6.39
C GLY A 139 -1.25 -1.10 -5.31
N ALA A 140 -0.43 -0.37 -4.53
CA ALA A 140 -0.94 0.52 -3.49
C ALA A 140 -1.83 1.64 -4.05
N ALA A 141 -1.41 2.31 -5.14
CA ALA A 141 -2.23 3.33 -5.80
C ALA A 141 -3.54 2.75 -6.34
N THR A 142 -3.49 1.54 -6.93
CA THR A 142 -4.67 0.82 -7.42
C THR A 142 -5.64 0.48 -6.28
N ALA A 143 -5.13 -0.05 -5.17
CA ALA A 143 -5.93 -0.42 -4.00
C ALA A 143 -6.60 0.81 -3.34
N ILE A 144 -5.85 1.90 -3.19
CA ILE A 144 -6.35 3.18 -2.67
C ILE A 144 -7.43 3.73 -3.59
N GLY A 145 -7.18 3.76 -4.90
CA GLY A 145 -8.15 4.25 -5.89
C GLY A 145 -9.43 3.43 -5.87
N TRP A 146 -9.33 2.10 -5.79
CA TRP A 146 -10.50 1.22 -5.67
C TRP A 146 -11.28 1.47 -4.37
N TYR A 147 -10.59 1.62 -3.24
CA TYR A 147 -11.25 1.92 -1.98
C TYR A 147 -12.00 3.26 -2.05
N LEU A 148 -11.35 4.33 -2.53
CA LEU A 148 -11.96 5.65 -2.68
C LEU A 148 -13.16 5.64 -3.63
N ALA A 149 -13.07 4.88 -4.74
CA ALA A 149 -14.17 4.65 -5.67
C ALA A 149 -15.35 3.88 -5.05
N SER A 150 -15.10 3.10 -4.01
CA SER A 150 -16.10 2.29 -3.32
C SER A 150 -16.81 3.02 -2.17
N ARG A 151 -16.33 4.22 -1.79
CA ARG A 151 -16.95 5.04 -0.72
C ARG A 151 -18.32 5.55 -1.15
N LYS A 152 -19.21 5.78 -0.18
CA LYS A 152 -20.51 6.42 -0.43
C LYS A 152 -20.36 7.90 -0.80
N ASP A 153 -19.40 8.57 -0.18
CA ASP A 153 -19.00 9.95 -0.44
C ASP A 153 -17.80 9.99 -1.39
N GLN A 154 -17.94 9.51 -2.62
CA GLN A 154 -16.86 9.47 -3.59
C GLN A 154 -16.22 10.86 -3.81
N PRO A 155 -14.89 10.94 -4.05
CA PRO A 155 -14.24 12.18 -4.45
C PRO A 155 -14.92 12.81 -5.67
N SER A 156 -14.94 14.14 -5.74
CA SER A 156 -15.50 14.85 -6.91
C SER A 156 -14.68 14.58 -8.18
N LYS A 157 -13.37 14.33 -8.02
CA LYS A 157 -12.44 13.94 -9.07
C LYS A 157 -11.26 13.17 -8.46
N MET A 158 -10.74 12.19 -9.18
CA MET A 158 -9.48 11.51 -8.85
C MET A 158 -8.47 11.69 -9.99
N THR A 159 -7.26 12.14 -9.67
CA THR A 159 -6.15 12.25 -10.60
C THR A 159 -4.99 11.37 -10.12
N PHE A 160 -4.49 10.52 -11.01
CA PHE A 160 -3.32 9.68 -10.75
C PHE A 160 -2.20 10.03 -11.72
N PHE A 161 -1.01 10.26 -11.19
CA PHE A 161 0.21 10.40 -11.95
C PHE A 161 1.06 9.13 -11.86
N GLY A 162 1.33 8.52 -13.00
CA GLY A 162 2.17 7.32 -13.09
C GLY A 162 3.24 7.44 -14.16
N VAL A 163 4.20 6.55 -14.15
CA VAL A 163 5.29 6.50 -15.15
C VAL A 163 5.11 5.39 -16.17
N ASN A 164 4.20 4.44 -15.92
CA ASN A 164 3.95 3.29 -16.76
C ASN A 164 2.51 3.25 -17.26
N GLN A 165 2.32 3.46 -18.57
CA GLN A 165 0.99 3.51 -19.17
C GLN A 165 0.19 2.19 -19.04
N ALA A 166 0.86 1.04 -19.06
CA ALA A 166 0.17 -0.24 -18.90
C ALA A 166 -0.37 -0.41 -17.46
N LYS A 167 0.37 0.07 -16.44
CA LYS A 167 -0.11 0.10 -15.06
C LYS A 167 -1.24 1.12 -14.87
N LEU A 168 -1.16 2.30 -15.49
CA LEU A 168 -2.26 3.27 -15.48
C LEU A 168 -3.52 2.70 -16.14
N ALA A 169 -3.39 1.98 -17.27
CA ALA A 169 -4.52 1.31 -17.91
C ALA A 169 -5.12 0.20 -17.03
N HIS A 170 -4.30 -0.54 -16.30
CA HIS A 170 -4.75 -1.52 -15.32
C HIS A 170 -5.52 -0.84 -14.17
N LEU A 171 -4.96 0.23 -13.59
CA LEU A 171 -5.62 1.04 -12.55
C LEU A 171 -6.98 1.56 -13.03
N ASN A 172 -7.05 2.08 -14.26
CA ASN A 172 -8.30 2.48 -14.87
C ASN A 172 -9.34 1.35 -14.88
N LYS A 173 -8.95 0.17 -15.35
CA LYS A 173 -9.84 -1.00 -15.39
C LYS A 173 -10.39 -1.37 -14.00
N VAL A 174 -9.54 -1.32 -12.97
CA VAL A 174 -9.95 -1.68 -11.60
C VAL A 174 -10.91 -0.66 -10.99
N ILE A 175 -10.73 0.63 -11.29
CA ILE A 175 -11.53 1.71 -10.69
C ILE A 175 -12.83 1.97 -11.46
N SER A 176 -12.84 1.82 -12.79
CA SER A 176 -13.94 2.25 -13.67
C SER A 176 -15.28 1.56 -13.40
N ASP A 177 -15.28 0.36 -12.82
CA ASP A 177 -16.52 -0.33 -12.47
C ASP A 177 -17.30 0.38 -11.34
N LYS A 178 -16.63 1.21 -10.54
CA LYS A 178 -17.20 1.86 -9.35
C LYS A 178 -17.19 3.39 -9.40
N TYR A 179 -16.41 3.96 -10.31
CA TYR A 179 -16.20 5.40 -10.38
C TYR A 179 -16.36 5.94 -11.79
N PRO A 180 -17.09 7.06 -12.00
CA PRO A 180 -17.31 7.63 -13.32
C PRO A 180 -16.00 7.99 -14.03
N THR A 181 -15.82 7.51 -15.25
CA THR A 181 -14.58 7.69 -16.01
C THR A 181 -14.28 9.14 -16.35
N GLU A 182 -15.32 9.97 -16.51
CA GLU A 182 -15.18 11.42 -16.72
C GLU A 182 -14.61 12.18 -15.52
N LYS A 183 -14.67 11.57 -14.34
CA LYS A 183 -14.09 12.11 -13.10
C LYS A 183 -12.72 11.50 -12.77
N LEU A 184 -12.27 10.52 -13.54
CA LEU A 184 -10.98 9.85 -13.38
C LEU A 184 -9.99 10.36 -14.40
N ASN A 185 -8.92 11.02 -13.94
CA ASN A 185 -7.83 11.49 -14.77
C ASN A 185 -6.57 10.64 -14.52
N LEU A 186 -6.05 10.01 -15.56
CA LEU A 186 -4.83 9.21 -15.51
C LEU A 186 -3.80 9.84 -16.43
N SER A 187 -2.71 10.33 -15.85
CA SER A 187 -1.70 11.10 -16.57
C SER A 187 -0.32 10.48 -16.41
N THR A 188 0.45 10.50 -17.50
CA THR A 188 1.88 10.23 -17.40
C THR A 188 2.54 11.37 -16.62
N TYR A 189 3.38 11.01 -15.66
CA TYR A 189 4.06 11.97 -14.80
C TYR A 189 4.91 12.94 -15.63
N SER A 190 4.68 14.24 -15.42
CA SER A 190 5.54 15.34 -15.88
C SER A 190 5.39 16.53 -14.94
N LEU A 191 6.47 17.25 -14.70
CA LEU A 191 6.45 18.41 -13.79
C LEU A 191 5.42 19.47 -14.18
N PRO A 192 5.27 19.89 -15.46
CA PRO A 192 4.25 20.85 -15.85
C PRO A 192 2.82 20.41 -15.55
N GLU A 193 2.50 19.15 -15.80
CA GLU A 193 1.15 18.62 -15.51
C GLU A 193 0.91 18.46 -14.01
N VAL A 194 1.94 18.16 -13.20
CA VAL A 194 1.84 18.15 -11.74
C VAL A 194 1.53 19.55 -11.22
N VAL A 195 2.30 20.57 -11.63
CA VAL A 195 2.05 21.98 -11.23
C VAL A 195 0.64 22.43 -11.63
N LYS A 196 0.22 22.10 -12.85
CA LYS A 196 -1.14 22.41 -13.32
C LYS A 196 -2.22 21.73 -12.48
N ALA A 197 -2.02 20.46 -12.09
CA ALA A 197 -2.94 19.74 -11.23
C ALA A 197 -3.06 20.41 -9.86
N PHE A 198 -1.94 20.76 -9.21
CA PHE A 198 -1.96 21.47 -7.93
C PHE A 198 -2.70 22.81 -8.00
N ASN A 199 -2.45 23.61 -9.04
CA ASN A 199 -3.11 24.89 -9.24
C ASN A 199 -4.63 24.79 -9.43
N SER A 200 -5.14 23.61 -9.75
CA SER A 200 -6.58 23.37 -9.97
C SER A 200 -7.26 22.60 -8.83
N LEU A 201 -6.50 22.07 -7.86
CA LEU A 201 -7.07 21.32 -6.75
C LEU A 201 -7.91 22.20 -5.84
N SER A 202 -9.05 21.66 -5.43
CA SER A 202 -9.90 22.30 -4.41
C SER A 202 -9.25 22.22 -3.02
N PRO A 203 -9.59 23.14 -2.09
CA PRO A 203 -9.29 22.96 -0.68
C PRO A 203 -9.80 21.61 -0.14
N GLU A 204 -9.27 21.17 0.99
CA GLU A 204 -9.63 19.91 1.66
C GLU A 204 -9.32 18.65 0.86
N SER A 205 -8.60 18.75 -0.27
CA SER A 205 -8.26 17.60 -1.12
C SER A 205 -7.32 16.64 -0.41
N LEU A 206 -7.37 15.36 -0.84
CA LEU A 206 -6.46 14.31 -0.40
C LEU A 206 -5.32 14.16 -1.40
N ILE A 207 -4.07 14.37 -0.96
CA ILE A 207 -2.88 14.29 -1.81
C ILE A 207 -1.97 13.19 -1.30
N ILE A 208 -1.63 12.24 -2.17
CA ILE A 208 -1.02 10.96 -1.78
C ILE A 208 0.28 10.72 -2.54
N ASN A 209 1.35 10.40 -1.82
CA ASN A 209 2.54 9.78 -2.39
C ASN A 209 2.51 8.26 -2.22
N ALA A 210 2.11 7.54 -3.26
CA ALA A 210 2.12 6.09 -3.34
C ALA A 210 3.27 5.56 -4.23
N THR A 211 4.35 6.36 -4.39
CA THR A 211 5.58 5.99 -5.08
C THR A 211 6.63 5.47 -4.10
N GLY A 212 7.73 4.94 -4.60
CA GLY A 212 8.92 4.63 -3.79
C GLY A 212 9.87 5.82 -3.58
N MET A 213 9.51 7.02 -4.07
CA MET A 213 10.32 8.24 -3.90
C MET A 213 10.34 8.68 -2.45
N GLY A 214 11.50 9.08 -1.97
CA GLY A 214 11.72 9.39 -0.55
C GLY A 214 12.04 8.17 0.32
N LYS A 215 12.01 6.95 -0.26
CA LYS A 215 12.36 5.70 0.44
C LYS A 215 13.38 4.86 -0.34
N ASP A 216 12.94 4.23 -1.41
CA ASP A 216 13.78 3.33 -2.24
C ASP A 216 14.33 4.08 -3.47
N ILE A 217 13.73 5.21 -3.83
CA ILE A 217 14.13 6.13 -4.89
C ILE A 217 14.31 7.52 -4.26
N PRO A 218 15.45 8.21 -4.48
CA PRO A 218 15.64 9.57 -3.96
C PRO A 218 14.63 10.57 -4.52
N GLY A 219 14.34 11.62 -3.76
CA GLY A 219 13.51 12.74 -4.18
C GLY A 219 12.04 12.62 -3.82
N THR A 220 11.24 13.46 -4.44
CA THR A 220 9.82 13.64 -4.21
C THR A 220 9.08 13.73 -5.54
N PRO A 221 7.82 13.30 -5.63
CA PRO A 221 7.03 13.46 -6.85
C PRO A 221 6.52 14.90 -7.05
N VAL A 222 6.76 15.79 -6.09
CA VAL A 222 6.22 17.16 -6.10
C VAL A 222 7.36 18.17 -6.21
N PRO A 223 7.31 19.12 -7.17
CA PRO A 223 8.31 20.20 -7.26
C PRO A 223 8.33 21.08 -6.00
N ALA A 224 9.50 21.61 -5.67
CA ALA A 224 9.71 22.39 -4.44
C ALA A 224 8.86 23.68 -4.36
N GLU A 225 8.51 24.25 -5.52
CA GLU A 225 7.72 25.48 -5.65
C GLU A 225 6.20 25.28 -5.52
N VAL A 226 5.74 24.04 -5.35
CA VAL A 226 4.31 23.76 -5.26
C VAL A 226 3.77 24.13 -3.88
N GLU A 227 2.67 24.85 -3.87
CA GLU A 227 1.88 25.12 -2.67
C GLU A 227 0.73 24.12 -2.56
N PHE A 228 0.63 23.48 -1.38
CA PHE A 228 -0.48 22.55 -1.11
C PHE A 228 -1.78 23.34 -0.88
N PRO A 229 -2.92 22.90 -1.45
CA PRO A 229 -4.20 23.54 -1.23
C PRO A 229 -4.57 23.59 0.26
N PRO A 230 -5.22 24.68 0.72
CA PRO A 230 -5.57 24.83 2.14
C PRO A 230 -6.42 23.68 2.68
N GLN A 231 -6.19 23.32 3.94
CA GLN A 231 -6.95 22.33 4.69
C GLN A 231 -6.89 20.90 4.11
N SER A 232 -5.93 20.66 3.19
CA SER A 232 -5.75 19.34 2.56
C SER A 232 -5.16 18.30 3.51
N ASN A 233 -5.52 17.05 3.24
CA ASN A 233 -4.92 15.88 3.88
C ASN A 233 -3.79 15.36 2.99
N ILE A 234 -2.59 15.26 3.54
CA ILE A 234 -1.39 14.83 2.82
C ILE A 234 -0.97 13.46 3.37
N TRP A 235 -0.92 12.46 2.50
CA TRP A 235 -0.56 11.11 2.91
C TRP A 235 0.68 10.59 2.18
N GLU A 236 1.76 10.49 2.91
CA GLU A 236 2.99 9.79 2.47
C GLU A 236 2.88 8.31 2.83
N LEU A 237 2.88 7.40 1.83
CA LEU A 237 2.80 5.97 2.12
C LEU A 237 4.12 5.37 2.63
N ASN A 238 5.23 6.06 2.43
CA ASN A 238 6.48 5.65 3.01
C ASN A 238 6.54 6.07 4.49
N TYR A 239 7.16 5.24 5.32
CA TYR A 239 7.35 5.50 6.75
C TYR A 239 8.83 5.53 7.16
N ARG A 240 9.72 5.35 6.20
CA ARG A 240 11.18 5.38 6.37
C ARG A 240 11.85 5.95 5.13
N GLY A 241 13.09 6.34 5.24
CA GLY A 241 13.84 7.01 4.19
C GLY A 241 13.95 8.51 4.45
N SER A 242 14.23 9.28 3.41
CA SER A 242 14.36 10.76 3.49
C SER A 242 13.01 11.48 3.54
N LEU A 243 11.93 10.85 3.06
CA LEU A 243 10.55 11.35 3.14
C LEU A 243 10.37 12.80 2.68
N GLU A 244 11.00 13.22 1.59
CA GLU A 244 11.00 14.60 1.12
C GLU A 244 9.58 15.14 0.91
N PHE A 245 8.65 14.36 0.36
CA PHE A 245 7.26 14.76 0.18
C PHE A 245 6.58 15.07 1.52
N PHE A 246 6.81 14.23 2.55
CA PHE A 246 6.29 14.45 3.90
C PHE A 246 6.83 15.75 4.50
N HIS A 247 8.13 16.01 4.33
CA HIS A 247 8.77 17.23 4.84
C HIS A 247 8.28 18.48 4.12
N GLN A 248 8.17 18.46 2.78
CA GLN A 248 7.59 19.56 2.00
C GLN A 248 6.19 19.95 2.48
N ALA A 249 5.34 18.94 2.77
CA ALA A 249 4.00 19.19 3.29
C ALA A 249 4.04 19.70 4.74
N THR A 250 4.93 19.17 5.58
CA THR A 250 5.06 19.58 6.99
C THR A 250 5.50 21.04 7.10
N GLU A 251 6.41 21.50 6.23
CA GLU A 251 6.85 22.89 6.19
C GLU A 251 5.70 23.87 5.89
N GLN A 252 4.68 23.43 5.15
CA GLN A 252 3.50 24.23 4.82
C GLN A 252 2.30 23.99 5.75
N ALA A 253 2.42 23.03 6.69
CA ALA A 253 1.27 22.55 7.47
C ALA A 253 0.58 23.65 8.28
N GLU A 254 1.32 24.55 8.94
CA GLU A 254 0.74 25.62 9.75
C GLU A 254 0.06 26.69 8.87
N SER A 255 0.76 27.18 7.83
CA SER A 255 0.28 28.24 6.97
C SER A 255 -0.95 27.86 6.13
N HIS A 256 -1.02 26.59 5.69
CA HIS A 256 -2.12 26.07 4.87
C HIS A 256 -3.11 25.20 5.67
N LYS A 257 -2.90 25.01 6.99
CA LYS A 257 -3.72 24.16 7.86
C LYS A 257 -3.81 22.71 7.35
N LEU A 258 -2.69 22.18 6.87
CA LEU A 258 -2.63 20.82 6.36
C LEU A 258 -2.64 19.80 7.50
N GLN A 259 -3.17 18.63 7.23
CA GLN A 259 -2.99 17.43 8.05
C GLN A 259 -2.05 16.49 7.32
N VAL A 260 -0.91 16.15 7.92
CA VAL A 260 0.15 15.39 7.26
C VAL A 260 0.33 14.04 7.97
N PHE A 261 0.22 12.98 7.20
CA PHE A 261 0.28 11.59 7.68
C PHE A 261 1.36 10.84 6.93
N ASP A 262 2.06 9.94 7.62
CA ASP A 262 3.01 9.02 6.99
C ASP A 262 2.42 7.61 6.82
N GLY A 263 3.23 6.69 6.29
CA GLY A 263 2.82 5.32 5.98
C GLY A 263 2.89 4.34 7.16
N TRP A 264 3.15 4.80 8.39
CA TRP A 264 3.32 3.88 9.51
C TRP A 264 2.04 3.10 9.82
N ARG A 265 0.89 3.76 9.82
CA ARG A 265 -0.41 3.07 10.03
C ARG A 265 -0.75 2.13 8.88
N TYR A 266 -0.42 2.48 7.64
CA TYR A 266 -0.54 1.58 6.49
C TYR A 266 0.33 0.32 6.65
N PHE A 267 1.54 0.46 7.16
CA PHE A 267 2.41 -0.67 7.51
C PHE A 267 1.76 -1.56 8.59
N ILE A 268 1.22 -0.98 9.67
CA ILE A 268 0.56 -1.72 10.76
C ILE A 268 -0.64 -2.51 10.23
N HIS A 269 -1.56 -1.86 9.52
CA HIS A 269 -2.73 -2.51 8.96
C HIS A 269 -2.36 -3.58 7.93
N GLY A 270 -1.39 -3.30 7.05
CA GLY A 270 -0.93 -4.25 6.05
C GLY A 270 -0.44 -5.56 6.67
N TRP A 271 0.43 -5.46 7.66
CA TRP A 271 0.95 -6.63 8.33
C TRP A 271 -0.10 -7.37 9.18
N THR A 272 -0.95 -6.66 9.90
CA THR A 272 -2.00 -7.31 10.71
C THR A 272 -3.02 -8.04 9.84
N GLN A 273 -3.39 -7.49 8.66
CA GLN A 273 -4.25 -8.17 7.69
C GLN A 273 -3.59 -9.43 7.13
N VAL A 274 -2.30 -9.37 6.80
CA VAL A 274 -1.57 -10.56 6.29
C VAL A 274 -1.38 -11.61 7.37
N ILE A 275 -1.03 -11.23 8.60
CA ILE A 275 -0.92 -12.16 9.73
C ILE A 275 -2.27 -12.84 10.00
N SER A 276 -3.37 -12.09 9.98
CA SER A 276 -4.72 -12.66 10.11
C SER A 276 -4.99 -13.71 9.05
N GLU A 277 -4.68 -13.43 7.78
CA GLU A 277 -4.86 -14.35 6.66
C GLU A 277 -3.98 -15.59 6.78
N VAL A 278 -2.68 -15.38 7.02
CA VAL A 278 -1.68 -16.45 7.00
C VAL A 278 -1.86 -17.42 8.17
N PHE A 279 -2.25 -16.95 9.35
CA PHE A 279 -2.40 -17.77 10.55
C PHE A 279 -3.85 -18.13 10.89
N ASP A 280 -4.83 -17.77 10.06
CA ASP A 280 -6.26 -17.98 10.34
C ASP A 280 -6.70 -17.34 11.67
N LEU A 281 -6.28 -16.10 11.91
CA LEU A 281 -6.59 -15.34 13.12
C LEU A 281 -7.57 -14.21 12.84
N THR A 282 -8.34 -13.85 13.85
CA THR A 282 -9.06 -12.59 13.88
C THR A 282 -8.33 -11.64 14.81
N ILE A 283 -7.77 -10.56 14.28
CA ILE A 283 -7.13 -9.49 15.07
C ILE A 283 -8.15 -8.35 15.20
N SER A 284 -8.61 -8.12 16.42
CA SER A 284 -9.59 -7.06 16.70
C SER A 284 -8.97 -5.66 16.57
N PRO A 285 -9.76 -4.60 16.39
CA PRO A 285 -9.26 -3.22 16.37
C PRO A 285 -8.45 -2.86 17.63
N THR A 286 -8.88 -3.32 18.81
CA THR A 286 -8.14 -3.11 20.06
C THR A 286 -6.76 -3.77 20.01
N GLN A 287 -6.67 -4.99 19.51
CA GLN A 287 -5.39 -5.67 19.35
C GLN A 287 -4.50 -4.98 18.31
N VAL A 288 -5.07 -4.44 17.21
CA VAL A 288 -4.29 -3.64 16.25
C VAL A 288 -3.64 -2.45 16.94
N GLU A 289 -4.35 -1.74 17.83
CA GLU A 289 -3.80 -0.62 18.59
C GLU A 289 -2.69 -1.05 19.58
N GLU A 290 -2.84 -2.20 20.21
CA GLU A 290 -1.79 -2.78 21.06
C GLU A 290 -0.54 -3.13 20.26
N LEU A 291 -0.71 -3.76 19.11
CA LEU A 291 0.38 -4.10 18.19
C LEU A 291 1.05 -2.84 17.62
N ALA A 292 0.29 -1.80 17.32
CA ALA A 292 0.83 -0.50 16.90
C ALA A 292 1.72 0.13 17.97
N LYS A 293 1.28 0.14 19.22
CA LYS A 293 2.08 0.63 20.36
C LYS A 293 3.38 -0.17 20.57
N ILE A 294 3.33 -1.48 20.36
CA ILE A 294 4.53 -2.33 20.41
C ILE A 294 5.49 -1.96 19.28
N ALA A 295 4.97 -1.80 18.08
CA ALA A 295 5.77 -1.51 16.88
C ALA A 295 6.43 -0.13 16.88
N GLU A 296 5.81 0.88 17.55
CA GLU A 296 6.33 2.25 17.62
C GLU A 296 7.78 2.34 18.12
N LYS A 297 8.19 1.41 18.97
CA LYS A 297 9.57 1.31 19.48
C LYS A 297 10.59 0.87 18.43
N TYR A 298 10.14 0.41 17.27
CA TYR A 298 10.95 -0.15 16.19
C TYR A 298 10.78 0.59 14.84
N ARG A 299 10.12 1.71 14.91
CA ARG A 299 9.87 2.60 13.79
C ARG A 299 11.16 3.22 13.21
#